data_e81544a67dc2f05cd3855fd4256c9dd0
#
_entry.id   e81544a67dc2f05cd3855fd4256c9dd0
#
_cell.length_a   1.000
_cell.length_b   1.000
_cell.length_c   1.000
_cell.angle_alpha   90.00
_cell.angle_beta   90.00
_cell.angle_gamma   90.00
#
_symmetry.space_group_name_H-M   'P 1'
#
loop_
_entity.id
_entity.type
_entity.pdbx_description
1 polymer ?
#
loop_
_entity_poly.entity_id
_entity_poly.type
_entity_poly.pdbx_seq_one_letter_code
_entity_poly.pdbx_strand_id
1 'polypeptide(L)'
;MWSYDFVMDRTQDGRRLKMMPMVDEYTRECLAIEVERSITAEDVVATLACLFEERGEPTYIRSDNGPEFVAAAVKRWLEASGVGTLYIEPGSPWENAYAESFNGRFGDELLKREEFASLLEAKVLVEEYREHYNRRRPHSALGYRTPSEFAASCRAAIAANDALLGEGGGKELEFAPVLS
;
A
#
# COMPACT_ATOMS: atom_id res chain seq x y z
N MET A 1 5.57 3.58 -4.49
CA MET A 1 4.28 3.57 -5.20
C MET A 1 3.38 2.56 -4.55
N TRP A 2 2.13 2.95 -4.24
CA TRP A 2 1.14 2.04 -3.67
C TRP A 2 0.07 1.73 -4.70
N SER A 3 -0.52 0.55 -4.60
CA SER A 3 -1.66 0.13 -5.43
C SER A 3 -2.74 -0.47 -4.55
N TYR A 4 -4.00 -0.32 -4.97
CA TYR A 4 -5.12 -1.00 -4.35
C TYR A 4 -6.15 -1.44 -5.40
N ASP A 5 -6.98 -2.36 -4.98
CA ASP A 5 -8.08 -2.90 -5.77
C ASP A 5 -9.18 -3.39 -4.83
N PHE A 6 -10.39 -3.57 -5.34
CA PHE A 6 -11.50 -4.04 -4.53
C PHE A 6 -11.74 -5.53 -4.70
N VAL A 7 -11.92 -6.22 -3.58
CA VAL A 7 -12.31 -7.62 -3.52
C VAL A 7 -13.67 -7.74 -2.86
N MET A 8 -14.52 -8.61 -3.40
CA MET A 8 -15.88 -8.83 -2.91
C MET A 8 -16.01 -10.24 -2.36
N ASP A 9 -16.70 -10.35 -1.22
CA ASP A 9 -17.07 -11.60 -0.58
C ASP A 9 -18.42 -11.47 0.15
N ARG A 10 -18.79 -12.45 0.95
CA ARG A 10 -20.05 -12.48 1.71
C ARG A 10 -19.85 -13.14 3.07
N THR A 11 -20.64 -12.70 4.04
CA THR A 11 -20.84 -13.45 5.29
C THR A 11 -21.78 -14.61 5.08
N GLN A 12 -21.79 -15.60 6.00
CA GLN A 12 -22.66 -16.80 5.96
C GLN A 12 -24.13 -16.47 5.79
N ASP A 13 -24.58 -15.34 6.32
CA ASP A 13 -25.95 -14.83 6.15
C ASP A 13 -26.22 -14.19 4.76
N GLY A 14 -25.25 -14.29 3.83
CA GLY A 14 -25.34 -13.80 2.45
C GLY A 14 -25.10 -12.31 2.28
N ARG A 15 -24.88 -11.54 3.37
CA ARG A 15 -24.60 -10.11 3.25
C ARG A 15 -23.21 -9.86 2.68
N ARG A 16 -23.12 -8.90 1.77
CA ARG A 16 -21.91 -8.52 1.08
C ARG A 16 -20.81 -8.04 2.05
N LEU A 17 -19.59 -8.42 1.71
CA LEU A 17 -18.36 -7.82 2.22
C LEU A 17 -17.65 -7.15 1.04
N LYS A 18 -17.18 -5.92 1.24
CA LYS A 18 -16.28 -5.23 0.33
C LYS A 18 -14.96 -5.02 1.05
N MET A 19 -13.87 -5.41 0.40
CA MET A 19 -12.53 -5.35 0.95
C MET A 19 -11.66 -4.52 0.04
N MET A 20 -10.76 -3.71 0.61
CA MET A 20 -9.83 -2.88 -0.12
C MET A 20 -8.39 -3.16 0.36
N PRO A 21 -7.73 -4.18 -0.18
CA PRO A 21 -6.31 -4.39 0.04
C PRO A 21 -5.49 -3.25 -0.59
N MET A 22 -4.51 -2.76 0.16
CA MET A 22 -3.55 -1.78 -0.31
C MET A 22 -2.13 -2.31 -0.15
N VAL A 23 -1.35 -2.30 -1.22
CA VAL A 23 0.01 -2.88 -1.27
C VAL A 23 1.04 -1.85 -1.72
N ASP A 24 2.21 -1.92 -1.12
CA ASP A 24 3.38 -1.24 -1.65
C ASP A 24 4.00 -2.10 -2.76
N GLU A 25 4.02 -1.58 -3.99
CA GLU A 25 4.51 -2.31 -5.16
C GLU A 25 6.02 -2.63 -5.09
N TYR A 26 6.80 -1.87 -4.35
CA TYR A 26 8.22 -2.08 -4.20
C TYR A 26 8.54 -3.11 -3.11
N THR A 27 8.03 -2.88 -1.90
CA THR A 27 8.31 -3.75 -0.74
C THR A 27 7.43 -4.99 -0.71
N ARG A 28 6.33 -5.03 -1.46
CA ARG A 28 5.27 -6.05 -1.42
C ARG A 28 4.52 -6.11 -0.09
N GLU A 29 4.74 -5.15 0.81
CA GLU A 29 3.95 -5.07 2.03
C GLU A 29 2.48 -4.84 1.71
N CYS A 30 1.60 -5.60 2.33
CA CYS A 30 0.19 -5.27 2.43
C CYS A 30 0.02 -4.23 3.54
N LEU A 31 -0.19 -2.97 3.15
CA LEU A 31 -0.22 -1.83 4.04
C LEU A 31 -1.48 -1.83 4.90
N ALA A 32 -2.62 -2.11 4.29
CA ALA A 32 -3.93 -2.20 4.93
C ALA A 32 -4.85 -3.15 4.13
N ILE A 33 -5.87 -3.67 4.78
CA ILE A 33 -7.05 -4.28 4.12
C ILE A 33 -8.28 -3.75 4.83
N GLU A 34 -8.92 -2.74 4.26
CA GLU A 34 -10.19 -2.25 4.79
C GLU A 34 -11.31 -3.25 4.49
N VAL A 35 -12.16 -3.54 5.47
CA VAL A 35 -13.25 -4.53 5.34
C VAL A 35 -14.55 -3.91 5.82
N GLU A 36 -15.51 -3.70 4.92
CA GLU A 36 -16.80 -3.11 5.24
C GLU A 36 -17.96 -3.74 4.42
N ARG A 37 -19.19 -3.38 4.75
CA ARG A 37 -20.36 -3.74 3.93
C ARG A 37 -20.40 -2.92 2.64
N SER A 38 -19.94 -1.68 2.72
CA SER A 38 -19.68 -0.79 1.57
C SER A 38 -18.50 0.11 1.92
N ILE A 39 -17.68 0.45 0.96
CA ILE A 39 -16.56 1.37 1.10
C ILE A 39 -16.85 2.59 0.24
N THR A 40 -16.93 3.75 0.86
CA THR A 40 -17.17 5.04 0.21
C THR A 40 -15.87 5.75 -0.14
N ALA A 41 -15.95 6.88 -0.83
CA ALA A 41 -14.78 7.71 -1.10
C ALA A 41 -14.15 8.26 0.19
N GLU A 42 -14.99 8.59 1.17
CA GLU A 42 -14.55 9.06 2.49
C GLU A 42 -13.78 7.97 3.25
N ASP A 43 -14.20 6.71 3.18
CA ASP A 43 -13.50 5.59 3.78
C ASP A 43 -12.13 5.38 3.12
N VAL A 44 -12.05 5.49 1.80
CA VAL A 44 -10.78 5.43 1.05
C VAL A 44 -9.84 6.55 1.51
N VAL A 45 -10.33 7.79 1.60
CA VAL A 45 -9.53 8.93 2.06
C VAL A 45 -9.07 8.72 3.50
N ALA A 46 -9.93 8.24 4.40
CA ALA A 46 -9.57 7.99 5.79
C ALA A 46 -8.46 6.94 5.91
N THR A 47 -8.56 5.83 5.17
CA THR A 47 -7.53 4.79 5.13
C THR A 47 -6.20 5.34 4.61
N LEU A 48 -6.24 6.12 3.52
CA LEU A 48 -5.04 6.74 2.96
C LEU A 48 -4.41 7.74 3.92
N ALA A 49 -5.21 8.58 4.59
CA ALA A 49 -4.72 9.55 5.56
C ALA A 49 -3.97 8.88 6.73
N CYS A 50 -4.54 7.81 7.31
CA CYS A 50 -3.86 7.03 8.34
C CYS A 50 -2.53 6.46 7.85
N LEU A 51 -2.50 5.91 6.64
CA LEU A 51 -1.27 5.34 6.07
C LEU A 51 -0.22 6.41 5.77
N PHE A 52 -0.63 7.62 5.35
CA PHE A 52 0.29 8.74 5.13
C PHE A 52 0.92 9.22 6.43
N GLU A 53 0.14 9.29 7.52
CA GLU A 53 0.66 9.62 8.85
C GLU A 53 1.66 8.58 9.36
N GLU A 54 1.40 7.29 9.13
CA GLU A 54 2.23 6.21 9.64
C GLU A 54 3.51 5.97 8.82
N ARG A 55 3.45 6.18 7.50
CA ARG A 55 4.49 5.72 6.56
C ARG A 55 5.05 6.79 5.64
N GLY A 56 4.46 7.98 5.67
CA GLY A 56 4.72 9.04 4.70
C GLY A 56 3.96 8.82 3.39
N GLU A 57 3.90 9.87 2.60
CA GLU A 57 3.16 9.88 1.33
C GLU A 57 3.94 9.15 0.23
N PRO A 58 3.27 8.28 -0.56
CA PRO A 58 3.90 7.69 -1.74
C PRO A 58 3.98 8.72 -2.87
N THR A 59 4.90 8.55 -3.80
CA THR A 59 4.95 9.40 -5.00
C THR A 59 3.69 9.23 -5.87
N TYR A 60 3.18 8.00 -5.95
CA TYR A 60 2.00 7.66 -6.77
C TYR A 60 1.14 6.61 -6.09
N ILE A 61 -0.17 6.72 -6.32
CA ILE A 61 -1.16 5.68 -6.03
C ILE A 61 -1.75 5.19 -7.34
N ARG A 62 -1.81 3.87 -7.47
CA ARG A 62 -2.42 3.18 -8.60
C ARG A 62 -3.71 2.49 -8.18
N SER A 63 -4.74 2.63 -8.99
CA SER A 63 -5.98 1.85 -8.85
C SER A 63 -6.63 1.63 -10.20
N ASP A 64 -7.63 0.75 -10.25
CA ASP A 64 -8.55 0.71 -11.37
C ASP A 64 -9.40 2.00 -11.45
N ASN A 65 -10.16 2.13 -12.52
CA ASN A 65 -11.10 3.24 -12.71
C ASN A 65 -12.44 3.00 -11.98
N GLY A 66 -12.40 2.40 -10.78
CA GLY A 66 -13.58 2.16 -9.96
C GLY A 66 -14.29 3.45 -9.55
N PRO A 67 -15.61 3.39 -9.31
CA PRO A 67 -16.40 4.58 -8.96
C PRO A 67 -15.90 5.32 -7.72
N GLU A 68 -15.41 4.58 -6.73
CA GLU A 68 -14.93 5.15 -5.46
C GLU A 68 -13.65 5.97 -5.64
N PHE A 69 -12.75 5.52 -6.51
CA PHE A 69 -11.50 6.22 -6.75
C PHE A 69 -11.67 7.43 -7.66
N VAL A 70 -12.54 7.34 -8.65
CA VAL A 70 -12.85 8.50 -9.52
C VAL A 70 -13.71 9.55 -8.81
N ALA A 71 -14.19 9.25 -7.60
CA ALA A 71 -14.93 10.23 -6.82
C ALA A 71 -14.09 11.49 -6.62
N ALA A 72 -14.72 12.63 -6.85
CA ALA A 72 -14.06 13.93 -6.81
C ALA A 72 -13.40 14.24 -5.45
N ALA A 73 -13.87 13.62 -4.36
CA ALA A 73 -13.29 13.77 -3.02
C ALA A 73 -11.90 13.13 -2.93
N VAL A 74 -11.75 11.86 -3.35
CA VAL A 74 -10.47 11.14 -3.34
C VAL A 74 -9.45 11.83 -4.23
N LYS A 75 -9.86 12.18 -5.45
CA LYS A 75 -9.00 12.86 -6.41
C LYS A 75 -8.48 14.19 -5.86
N ARG A 76 -9.36 15.06 -5.37
CA ARG A 76 -8.97 16.35 -4.80
C ARG A 76 -8.06 16.20 -3.59
N TRP A 77 -8.32 15.21 -2.75
CA TRP A 77 -7.50 14.96 -1.57
C TRP A 77 -6.08 14.51 -1.95
N LEU A 78 -5.93 13.61 -2.91
CA LEU A 78 -4.63 13.17 -3.42
C LEU A 78 -3.85 14.31 -4.08
N GLU A 79 -4.52 15.12 -4.90
CA GLU A 79 -3.91 16.31 -5.52
C GLU A 79 -3.44 17.32 -4.46
N ALA A 80 -4.24 17.56 -3.41
CA ALA A 80 -3.87 18.43 -2.30
C ALA A 80 -2.70 17.89 -1.47
N SER A 81 -2.55 16.57 -1.38
CA SER A 81 -1.44 15.89 -0.71
C SER A 81 -0.18 15.78 -1.59
N GLY A 82 -0.20 16.27 -2.82
CA GLY A 82 0.94 16.19 -3.73
C GLY A 82 1.21 14.78 -4.29
N VAL A 83 0.27 13.85 -4.12
CA VAL A 83 0.40 12.45 -4.56
C VAL A 83 -0.17 12.28 -5.96
N GLY A 84 0.63 11.74 -6.88
CA GLY A 84 0.19 11.44 -8.24
C GLY A 84 -0.78 10.24 -8.28
N THR A 85 -1.73 10.28 -9.21
CA THR A 85 -2.64 9.15 -9.48
C THR A 85 -2.30 8.50 -10.80
N LEU A 86 -2.20 7.18 -10.82
CA LEU A 86 -2.02 6.38 -12.02
C LEU A 86 -3.26 5.51 -12.21
N TYR A 87 -4.04 5.85 -13.23
CA TYR A 87 -5.19 5.04 -13.61
C TYR A 87 -4.76 3.96 -14.58
N ILE A 88 -5.31 2.75 -14.38
CA ILE A 88 -5.11 1.63 -15.28
C ILE A 88 -5.91 1.90 -16.55
N GLU A 89 -5.26 1.85 -17.69
CA GLU A 89 -5.96 1.99 -18.98
C GLU A 89 -6.90 0.79 -19.22
N PRO A 90 -8.10 1.01 -19.74
CA PRO A 90 -9.00 -0.08 -20.12
C PRO A 90 -8.29 -1.06 -21.06
N GLY A 91 -8.20 -2.33 -20.66
CA GLY A 91 -7.52 -3.38 -21.42
C GLY A 91 -6.04 -3.58 -21.09
N SER A 92 -5.51 -2.91 -20.05
CA SER A 92 -4.12 -3.02 -19.57
C SER A 92 -4.02 -3.67 -18.17
N PRO A 93 -4.51 -4.91 -17.96
CA PRO A 93 -4.52 -5.54 -16.64
C PRO A 93 -3.10 -5.68 -16.04
N TRP A 94 -2.06 -5.79 -16.87
CA TRP A 94 -0.68 -5.86 -16.40
C TRP A 94 -0.22 -4.62 -15.61
N GLU A 95 -0.90 -3.51 -15.75
CA GLU A 95 -0.60 -2.29 -15.00
C GLU A 95 -0.96 -2.42 -13.51
N ASN A 96 -1.90 -3.30 -13.13
CA ASN A 96 -2.25 -3.60 -11.73
C ASN A 96 -1.75 -4.96 -11.23
N ALA A 97 -0.75 -5.53 -11.89
CA ALA A 97 -0.27 -6.88 -11.62
C ALA A 97 0.10 -7.14 -10.14
N TYR A 98 0.47 -6.11 -9.40
CA TYR A 98 0.83 -6.24 -7.98
C TYR A 98 -0.39 -6.42 -7.08
N ALA A 99 -1.39 -5.56 -7.23
CA ALA A 99 -2.65 -5.70 -6.51
C ALA A 99 -3.38 -6.98 -6.91
N GLU A 100 -3.43 -7.31 -8.21
CA GLU A 100 -4.03 -8.56 -8.70
C GLU A 100 -3.31 -9.81 -8.16
N SER A 101 -1.97 -9.79 -8.15
CA SER A 101 -1.17 -10.89 -7.58
C SER A 101 -1.41 -11.07 -6.08
N PHE A 102 -1.57 -9.97 -5.34
CA PHE A 102 -1.95 -10.02 -3.93
C PHE A 102 -3.37 -10.57 -3.78
N ASN A 103 -4.33 -10.04 -4.52
CA ASN A 103 -5.73 -10.44 -4.45
C ASN A 103 -5.94 -11.92 -4.80
N GLY A 104 -5.18 -12.44 -5.78
CA GLY A 104 -5.19 -13.87 -6.11
C GLY A 104 -4.77 -14.73 -4.91
N ARG A 105 -3.70 -14.35 -4.20
CA ARG A 105 -3.23 -15.07 -3.01
C ARG A 105 -4.19 -14.92 -1.82
N PHE A 106 -4.67 -13.71 -1.59
CA PHE A 106 -5.66 -13.41 -0.57
C PHE A 106 -6.93 -14.26 -0.76
N GLY A 107 -7.39 -14.34 -2.01
CA GLY A 107 -8.50 -15.21 -2.39
C GLY A 107 -8.23 -16.69 -2.13
N ASP A 108 -7.06 -17.20 -2.56
CA ASP A 108 -6.72 -18.63 -2.44
C ASP A 108 -6.38 -19.06 -1.00
N GLU A 109 -5.73 -18.19 -0.24
CA GLU A 109 -5.19 -18.52 1.08
C GLU A 109 -6.16 -18.21 2.22
N LEU A 110 -7.10 -17.24 2.05
CA LEU A 110 -8.10 -16.89 3.05
C LEU A 110 -9.53 -17.06 2.53
N LEU A 111 -9.96 -16.27 1.52
CA LEU A 111 -11.37 -16.14 1.19
C LEU A 111 -12.04 -17.45 0.72
N LYS A 112 -11.29 -18.33 0.04
CA LYS A 112 -11.79 -19.64 -0.37
C LYS A 112 -11.77 -20.71 0.74
N ARG A 113 -11.16 -20.40 1.89
CA ARG A 113 -10.96 -21.33 2.98
C ARG A 113 -11.82 -21.02 4.19
N GLU A 114 -12.17 -19.76 4.36
CA GLU A 114 -12.92 -19.24 5.50
C GLU A 114 -14.32 -18.82 5.10
N GLU A 115 -15.29 -19.11 5.95
CA GLU A 115 -16.64 -18.60 5.86
C GLU A 115 -16.91 -17.67 7.03
N PHE A 116 -17.01 -16.37 6.76
CA PHE A 116 -17.18 -15.36 7.80
C PHE A 116 -18.60 -15.36 8.40
N ALA A 117 -18.74 -15.62 9.68
CA ALA A 117 -20.03 -15.52 10.36
C ALA A 117 -20.53 -14.08 10.53
N SER A 118 -19.60 -13.10 10.59
CA SER A 118 -19.93 -11.68 10.78
C SER A 118 -18.90 -10.76 10.13
N LEU A 119 -19.26 -9.46 10.02
CA LEU A 119 -18.29 -8.42 9.60
C LEU A 119 -17.11 -8.31 10.58
N LEU A 120 -17.38 -8.42 11.88
CA LEU A 120 -16.32 -8.33 12.88
C LEU A 120 -15.32 -9.48 12.76
N GLU A 121 -15.82 -10.70 12.59
CA GLU A 121 -14.95 -11.86 12.35
C GLU A 121 -14.14 -11.71 11.07
N ALA A 122 -14.75 -11.23 9.98
CA ALA A 122 -14.04 -10.95 8.74
C ALA A 122 -12.89 -9.95 8.97
N LYS A 123 -13.14 -8.86 9.70
CA LYS A 123 -12.09 -7.87 10.04
C LYS A 123 -10.93 -8.51 10.81
N VAL A 124 -11.22 -9.35 11.79
CA VAL A 124 -10.19 -10.03 12.60
C VAL A 124 -9.36 -10.99 11.74
N LEU A 125 -10.01 -11.90 11.01
CA LEU A 125 -9.30 -12.90 10.20
C LEU A 125 -8.52 -12.28 9.04
N VAL A 126 -9.05 -11.23 8.44
CA VAL A 126 -8.35 -10.49 7.37
C VAL A 126 -7.11 -9.75 7.91
N GLU A 127 -7.19 -9.17 9.12
CA GLU A 127 -6.03 -8.54 9.75
C GLU A 127 -4.97 -9.57 10.16
N GLU A 128 -5.37 -10.72 10.69
CA GLU A 128 -4.46 -11.84 10.98
C GLU A 128 -3.75 -12.33 9.70
N TYR A 129 -4.49 -12.42 8.59
CA TYR A 129 -3.91 -12.75 7.29
C TYR A 129 -2.90 -11.71 6.84
N ARG A 130 -3.21 -10.39 6.94
CA ARG A 130 -2.31 -9.30 6.59
C ARG A 130 -0.99 -9.38 7.37
N GLU A 131 -1.06 -9.59 8.69
CA GLU A 131 0.09 -9.76 9.55
C GLU A 131 0.91 -11.01 9.17
N HIS A 132 0.25 -12.13 8.92
CA HIS A 132 0.91 -13.36 8.47
C HIS A 132 1.60 -13.17 7.11
N TYR A 133 0.92 -12.56 6.14
CA TYR A 133 1.45 -12.25 4.82
C TYR A 133 2.72 -11.39 4.90
N ASN A 134 2.69 -10.34 5.70
CA ASN A 134 3.82 -9.43 5.83
C ASN A 134 5.00 -10.01 6.60
N ARG A 135 4.75 -10.82 7.64
CA ARG A 135 5.79 -11.22 8.60
C ARG A 135 6.25 -12.65 8.48
N ARG A 136 5.48 -13.53 7.85
CA ARG A 136 5.78 -14.96 7.81
C ARG A 136 5.88 -15.56 6.41
N ARG A 137 5.40 -14.87 5.42
CA ARG A 137 5.35 -15.37 4.05
C ARG A 137 6.59 -14.94 3.25
N PRO A 138 7.53 -15.88 2.90
CA PRO A 138 8.66 -15.54 2.05
C PRO A 138 8.21 -15.26 0.61
N HIS A 139 8.84 -14.28 -0.03
CA HIS A 139 8.59 -13.92 -1.43
C HIS A 139 9.83 -14.13 -2.28
N SER A 140 9.72 -14.94 -3.34
CA SER A 140 10.84 -15.20 -4.25
C SER A 140 11.37 -13.92 -4.90
N ALA A 141 10.48 -12.99 -5.27
CA ALA A 141 10.85 -11.68 -5.82
C ALA A 141 11.61 -10.77 -4.83
N LEU A 142 11.60 -11.09 -3.53
CA LEU A 142 12.32 -10.37 -2.48
C LEU A 142 13.55 -11.14 -1.96
N GLY A 143 14.04 -12.11 -2.75
CA GLY A 143 15.13 -13.00 -2.32
C GLY A 143 14.73 -13.89 -1.15
N TYR A 144 13.49 -14.38 -1.15
CA TYR A 144 12.89 -15.22 -0.10
C TYR A 144 12.77 -14.54 1.28
N ARG A 145 12.91 -13.23 1.34
CA ARG A 145 12.57 -12.45 2.54
C ARG A 145 11.05 -12.22 2.61
N THR A 146 10.57 -11.99 3.82
CA THR A 146 9.20 -11.52 4.01
C THR A 146 9.08 -10.04 3.58
N PRO A 147 7.88 -9.55 3.23
CA PRO A 147 7.68 -8.14 2.92
C PRO A 147 8.20 -7.21 4.01
N SER A 148 7.91 -7.50 5.30
CA SER A 148 8.36 -6.69 6.43
C SER A 148 9.88 -6.65 6.59
N GLU A 149 10.57 -7.78 6.40
CA GLU A 149 12.04 -7.84 6.44
C GLU A 149 12.67 -7.03 5.31
N PHE A 150 12.10 -7.14 4.12
CA PHE A 150 12.57 -6.38 2.96
C PHE A 150 12.34 -4.88 3.16
N ALA A 151 11.15 -4.47 3.59
CA ALA A 151 10.82 -3.08 3.86
C ALA A 151 11.70 -2.48 4.97
N ALA A 152 11.98 -3.24 6.04
CA ALA A 152 12.90 -2.80 7.09
C ALA A 152 14.31 -2.55 6.55
N SER A 153 14.82 -3.43 5.67
CA SER A 153 16.12 -3.24 5.04
C SER A 153 16.17 -2.01 4.13
N CYS A 154 15.08 -1.70 3.43
CA CYS A 154 14.98 -0.49 2.60
C CYS A 154 15.00 0.79 3.46
N ARG A 155 14.22 0.82 4.54
CA ARG A 155 14.21 1.96 5.47
C ARG A 155 15.58 2.20 6.11
N ALA A 156 16.27 1.14 6.52
CA ALA A 156 17.62 1.24 7.07
C ALA A 156 18.62 1.79 6.04
N ALA A 157 18.53 1.37 4.78
CA ALA A 157 19.39 1.87 3.72
C ALA A 157 19.16 3.37 3.42
N ILE A 158 17.90 3.81 3.42
CA ILE A 158 17.56 5.23 3.24
C ILE A 158 18.13 6.05 4.40
N ALA A 159 17.89 5.64 5.65
CA ALA A 159 18.39 6.35 6.82
C ALA A 159 19.93 6.45 6.85
N ALA A 160 20.64 5.39 6.43
CA ALA A 160 22.09 5.40 6.32
C ALA A 160 22.58 6.38 5.24
N ASN A 161 21.88 6.46 4.11
CA ASN A 161 22.22 7.39 3.03
C ASN A 161 21.98 8.85 3.45
N ASP A 162 20.88 9.13 4.13
CA ASP A 162 20.55 10.46 4.63
C ASP A 162 21.59 10.94 5.68
N ALA A 163 22.06 10.03 6.55
CA ALA A 163 23.11 10.33 7.50
C ALA A 163 24.42 10.70 6.82
N LEU A 164 24.80 9.97 5.75
CA LEU A 164 26.02 10.28 4.97
C LEU A 164 25.93 11.63 4.24
N LEU A 165 24.77 12.00 3.74
CA LEU A 165 24.53 13.29 3.08
C LEU A 165 24.47 14.45 4.06
N GLY A 166 24.00 14.23 5.30
CA GLY A 166 23.98 15.22 6.38
C GLY A 166 25.36 15.58 6.93
N GLU A 167 26.30 14.65 6.93
CA GLU A 167 27.69 14.89 7.40
C GLU A 167 28.59 15.59 6.36
N GLY A 168 28.18 15.62 5.07
CA GLY A 168 28.93 16.25 3.99
C GLY A 168 28.77 17.77 3.84
N GLY A 169 27.89 18.41 4.61
CA GLY A 169 27.51 19.83 4.47
C GLY A 169 28.42 20.85 5.20
N GLY A 170 29.57 20.46 5.72
CA GLY A 170 30.39 21.30 6.62
C GLY A 170 31.84 21.56 6.17
N LYS A 171 32.17 21.55 4.87
CA LYS A 171 33.45 22.09 4.40
C LYS A 171 33.20 23.29 3.50
N GLU A 172 33.15 24.48 4.13
CA GLU A 172 33.43 25.74 3.44
C GLU A 172 34.85 25.62 2.82
N LEU A 173 34.89 25.68 1.51
CA LEU A 173 36.15 25.94 0.80
C LEU A 173 36.50 27.40 1.04
N GLU A 174 37.40 27.67 2.02
CA GLU A 174 38.06 28.94 2.15
C GLU A 174 38.90 29.19 0.86
N PHE A 175 38.38 30.06 0.01
CA PHE A 175 39.18 30.66 -1.06
C PHE A 175 40.17 31.64 -0.45
N ALA A 176 41.43 31.25 -0.38
CA ALA A 176 42.53 32.18 -0.11
C ALA A 176 42.60 33.22 -1.23
N PRO A 177 42.74 34.53 -0.92
CA PRO A 177 42.89 35.55 -1.93
C PRO A 177 44.30 35.46 -2.53
N VAL A 178 44.35 35.33 -3.85
CA VAL A 178 45.58 35.48 -4.64
C VAL A 178 45.96 36.97 -4.65
N LEU A 179 47.02 37.32 -3.92
CA LEU A 179 47.65 38.64 -4.03
C LEU A 179 48.45 38.71 -5.34
N SER A 180 48.23 39.79 -6.03
CA SER A 180 48.87 40.30 -7.24
C SER A 180 50.39 40.44 -7.14
#